data_f5d8329b79aeb240eef2b1b73718e8a2
#
_entry.id   f5d8329b79aeb240eef2b1b73718e8a2
#
_cell.length_a   1.000
_cell.length_b   1.000
_cell.length_c   1.000
_cell.angle_alpha   90.00
_cell.angle_beta   90.00
_cell.angle_gamma   90.00
#
_symmetry.space_group_name_H-M   'P 1'
#
loop_
_entity.id
_entity.type
_entity.pdbx_description
1 polymer ?
#
loop_
_entity_poly.entity_id
_entity_poly.type
_entity_poly.pdbx_seq_one_letter_code
_entity_poly.pdbx_strand_id
1 'polypeptide(L)'
;MTTNTILEIAVCTVADRPAAAEARRAAMTVVNTYPGFVSWRALNSLDQRDMIVDLVEWADKESADAAAAKVQADPAFAPYMAAITGVTLMQHFETQDTI
;
A
#
# COMPACT_ATOMS: atom_id res chain seq x y z
N MET A 1 -3.65 -14.55 23.52
CA MET A 1 -4.64 -14.11 22.53
C MET A 1 -3.94 -13.41 21.39
N THR A 2 -4.21 -13.85 20.18
CA THR A 2 -3.57 -13.25 19.00
C THR A 2 -4.40 -12.06 18.54
N THR A 3 -3.78 -10.90 18.42
CA THR A 3 -4.43 -9.74 17.83
C THR A 3 -4.28 -9.81 16.33
N ASN A 4 -5.39 -9.77 15.61
CA ASN A 4 -5.34 -9.76 14.17
C ASN A 4 -4.80 -8.44 13.64
N THR A 5 -3.90 -8.53 12.69
CA THR A 5 -3.43 -7.36 11.96
C THR A 5 -4.48 -6.93 10.95
N ILE A 6 -4.31 -5.72 10.41
CA ILE A 6 -5.18 -5.17 9.39
C ILE A 6 -4.43 -5.22 8.05
N LEU A 7 -5.11 -5.72 7.04
CA LEU A 7 -4.58 -5.76 5.68
C LEU A 7 -5.19 -4.62 4.87
N GLU A 8 -4.32 -3.84 4.27
CA GLU A 8 -4.71 -2.78 3.34
C GLU A 8 -4.47 -3.29 1.94
N ILE A 9 -5.48 -3.27 1.10
CA ILE A 9 -5.37 -3.71 -0.28
C ILE A 9 -5.70 -2.54 -1.18
N ALA A 10 -4.73 -2.13 -1.99
CA ALA A 10 -4.89 -1.08 -2.98
C ALA A 10 -4.66 -1.66 -4.37
N VAL A 11 -5.67 -1.62 -5.24
CA VAL A 11 -5.59 -2.05 -6.62
C VAL A 11 -5.62 -0.81 -7.49
N CYS A 12 -4.53 -0.58 -8.21
CA CYS A 12 -4.32 0.67 -8.94
C CYS A 12 -3.87 0.41 -10.37
N THR A 13 -4.03 1.43 -11.21
CA THR A 13 -3.45 1.44 -12.55
C THR A 13 -2.36 2.49 -12.63
N VAL A 14 -1.37 2.25 -13.49
CA VAL A 14 -0.25 3.16 -13.74
C VAL A 14 0.01 3.22 -15.24
N ALA A 15 0.50 4.37 -15.73
CA ALA A 15 0.82 4.53 -17.15
C ALA A 15 2.22 4.01 -17.47
N ASP A 16 3.18 4.24 -16.57
CA ASP A 16 4.58 3.87 -16.75
C ASP A 16 5.00 2.96 -15.61
N ARG A 17 5.02 1.67 -15.85
CA ARG A 17 5.26 0.67 -14.82
C ARG A 17 6.66 0.76 -14.21
N PRO A 18 7.75 0.92 -15.00
CA PRO A 18 9.09 1.09 -14.43
C PRO A 18 9.22 2.34 -13.56
N ALA A 19 8.68 3.46 -13.99
CA ALA A 19 8.71 4.70 -13.21
C ALA A 19 7.88 4.57 -11.93
N ALA A 20 6.72 3.95 -12.02
CA ALA A 20 5.88 3.69 -10.84
C ALA A 20 6.59 2.76 -9.85
N ALA A 21 7.29 1.74 -10.32
CA ALA A 21 8.03 0.81 -9.46
C ALA A 21 9.13 1.53 -8.69
N GLU A 22 9.84 2.46 -9.32
CA GLU A 22 10.89 3.24 -8.67
C GLU A 22 10.30 4.16 -7.59
N ALA A 23 9.23 4.88 -7.93
CA ALA A 23 8.54 5.75 -6.98
C ALA A 23 7.96 4.94 -5.81
N ARG A 24 7.44 3.74 -6.09
CA ARG A 24 6.90 2.83 -5.08
C ARG A 24 7.97 2.38 -4.09
N ARG A 25 9.17 2.04 -4.58
CA ARG A 25 10.26 1.64 -3.69
C ARG A 25 10.66 2.75 -2.74
N ALA A 26 10.72 3.99 -3.23
CA ALA A 26 11.00 5.14 -2.38
C ALA A 26 9.91 5.33 -1.31
N ALA A 27 8.64 5.19 -1.70
CA ALA A 27 7.52 5.27 -0.78
C ALA A 27 7.57 4.17 0.29
N MET A 28 7.90 2.94 -0.11
CA MET A 28 8.04 1.80 0.80
C MET A 28 9.10 2.05 1.87
N THR A 29 10.22 2.64 1.49
CA THR A 29 11.33 2.95 2.41
C THR A 29 10.86 3.89 3.52
N VAL A 30 9.99 4.84 3.20
CA VAL A 30 9.49 5.82 4.18
C VAL A 30 8.37 5.21 5.01
N VAL A 31 7.40 4.56 4.38
CA VAL A 31 6.26 3.95 5.08
C VAL A 31 6.71 2.86 6.05
N ASN A 32 7.82 2.19 5.75
CA ASN A 32 8.42 1.22 6.65
C ASN A 32 8.75 1.80 8.04
N THR A 33 8.86 3.10 8.17
CA THR A 33 9.15 3.78 9.44
C THR A 33 7.88 4.22 10.19
N TYR A 34 6.71 4.07 9.59
CA TYR A 34 5.46 4.52 10.21
C TYR A 34 5.08 3.62 11.39
N PRO A 35 4.52 4.20 12.47
CA PRO A 35 4.08 3.39 13.62
C PRO A 35 3.08 2.32 13.23
N GLY A 36 3.28 1.11 13.75
CA GLY A 36 2.39 -0.01 13.49
C GLY A 36 2.57 -0.70 12.14
N PHE A 37 3.55 -0.27 11.35
CA PHE A 37 3.86 -0.94 10.09
C PHE A 37 4.34 -2.37 10.34
N VAL A 38 3.79 -3.33 9.59
CA VAL A 38 4.21 -4.74 9.66
C VAL A 38 4.91 -5.15 8.37
N SER A 39 4.26 -4.98 7.22
CA SER A 39 4.83 -5.39 5.93
C SER A 39 4.14 -4.68 4.77
N TRP A 40 4.82 -4.65 3.63
CA TRP A 40 4.25 -4.16 2.37
C TRP A 40 4.75 -5.07 1.26
N ARG A 41 3.84 -5.74 0.59
CA ARG A 41 4.14 -6.50 -0.63
C ARG A 41 3.65 -5.73 -1.83
N ALA A 42 4.58 -5.44 -2.72
CA ALA A 42 4.30 -4.74 -3.97
C ALA A 42 4.10 -5.78 -5.07
N LEU A 43 2.93 -5.83 -5.64
CA LEU A 43 2.54 -6.85 -6.61
C LEU A 43 2.27 -6.23 -7.97
N ASN A 44 2.62 -6.97 -9.02
CA ASN A 44 2.31 -6.60 -10.40
C ASN A 44 1.36 -7.64 -10.97
N SER A 45 0.32 -7.21 -11.67
CA SER A 45 -0.57 -8.12 -12.36
C SER A 45 0.18 -8.85 -13.47
N LEU A 46 -0.03 -10.16 -13.58
CA LEU A 46 0.48 -10.95 -14.69
C LEU A 46 -0.46 -10.90 -15.90
N ASP A 47 -1.71 -10.48 -15.66
CA ASP A 47 -2.76 -10.50 -16.68
C ASP A 47 -3.02 -9.13 -17.28
N GLN A 48 -2.75 -8.06 -16.52
CA GLN A 48 -3.00 -6.69 -16.95
C GLN A 48 -1.76 -5.84 -16.65
N ARG A 49 -1.08 -5.41 -17.73
CA ARG A 49 0.23 -4.77 -17.62
C ARG A 49 0.23 -3.46 -16.82
N ASP A 50 -0.86 -2.70 -16.89
CA ASP A 50 -0.95 -1.41 -16.20
C ASP A 50 -1.51 -1.52 -14.78
N MET A 51 -1.80 -2.73 -14.29
CA MET A 51 -2.38 -2.92 -12.96
C MET A 51 -1.33 -3.39 -11.95
N ILE A 52 -1.35 -2.73 -10.79
CA ILE A 52 -0.51 -3.08 -9.65
C ILE A 52 -1.38 -3.21 -8.41
N VAL A 53 -0.89 -3.97 -7.43
CA VAL A 53 -1.57 -4.14 -6.14
C VAL A 53 -0.57 -3.92 -5.02
N ASP A 54 -0.97 -3.14 -4.04
CA ASP A 54 -0.24 -3.00 -2.79
C ASP A 54 -0.97 -3.76 -1.70
N LEU A 55 -0.26 -4.66 -1.05
CA LEU A 55 -0.76 -5.39 0.10
C LEU A 55 0.07 -4.96 1.30
N VAL A 56 -0.52 -4.12 2.15
CA VAL A 56 0.17 -3.55 3.30
C VAL A 56 -0.47 -4.08 4.57
N GLU A 57 0.34 -4.49 5.52
CA GLU A 57 -0.13 -5.02 6.79
C GLU A 57 0.22 -4.05 7.91
N TRP A 58 -0.77 -3.75 8.76
CA TRP A 58 -0.66 -2.84 9.90
C TRP A 58 -1.00 -3.58 11.18
N ALA A 59 -0.37 -3.21 12.28
CA ALA A 59 -0.60 -3.85 13.57
C ALA A 59 -2.07 -3.74 14.02
N ASP A 60 -2.71 -2.61 13.72
CA ASP A 60 -4.10 -2.36 14.10
C ASP A 60 -4.73 -1.31 13.18
N LYS A 61 -6.03 -1.12 13.32
CA LYS A 61 -6.78 -0.17 12.48
C LYS A 61 -6.37 1.28 12.74
N GLU A 62 -6.04 1.60 13.97
CA GLU A 62 -5.60 2.94 14.34
C GLU A 62 -4.30 3.31 13.60
N SER A 63 -3.34 2.38 13.56
CA SER A 63 -2.09 2.58 12.81
C SER A 63 -2.35 2.75 11.32
N ALA A 64 -3.25 1.93 10.76
CA ALA A 64 -3.61 2.02 9.35
C ALA A 64 -4.24 3.38 9.02
N ASP A 65 -5.14 3.87 9.86
CA ASP A 65 -5.81 5.16 9.67
C ASP A 65 -4.81 6.32 9.80
N ALA A 66 -3.91 6.26 10.78
CA ALA A 66 -2.89 7.27 10.97
C ALA A 66 -1.94 7.33 9.75
N ALA A 67 -1.56 6.16 9.21
CA ALA A 67 -0.72 6.08 8.03
C ALA A 67 -1.42 6.67 6.81
N ALA A 68 -2.71 6.40 6.62
CA ALA A 68 -3.49 6.95 5.52
C ALA A 68 -3.51 8.47 5.53
N ALA A 69 -3.59 9.06 6.71
CA ALA A 69 -3.52 10.51 6.86
C ALA A 69 -2.11 11.04 6.61
N LYS A 70 -1.10 10.34 7.11
CA LYS A 70 0.30 10.77 7.02
C LYS A 70 0.83 10.76 5.59
N VAL A 71 0.49 9.76 4.79
CA VAL A 71 0.97 9.69 3.40
C VAL A 71 0.47 10.85 2.55
N GLN A 72 -0.68 11.44 2.88
CA GLN A 72 -1.23 12.58 2.14
C GLN A 72 -0.33 13.81 2.25
N ALA A 73 0.42 13.94 3.35
CA ALA A 73 1.28 15.08 3.61
C ALA A 73 2.77 14.75 3.47
N ASP A 74 3.12 13.50 3.23
CA ASP A 74 4.52 13.08 3.16
C ASP A 74 5.07 13.30 1.76
N PRO A 75 6.05 14.23 1.59
CA PRO A 75 6.61 14.52 0.26
C PRO A 75 7.30 13.31 -0.37
N ALA A 76 7.78 12.35 0.42
CA ALA A 76 8.40 11.15 -0.12
C ALA A 76 7.38 10.20 -0.78
N PHE A 77 6.10 10.31 -0.41
CA PHE A 77 5.03 9.51 -0.99
C PHE A 77 4.43 10.16 -2.24
N ALA A 78 4.58 11.47 -2.40
CA ALA A 78 3.97 12.23 -3.49
C ALA A 78 4.31 11.69 -4.90
N PRO A 79 5.56 11.31 -5.22
CA PRO A 79 5.86 10.77 -6.56
C PRO A 79 5.10 9.48 -6.87
N TYR A 80 4.89 8.64 -5.87
CA TYR A 80 4.12 7.40 -6.06
C TYR A 80 2.64 7.70 -6.31
N MET A 81 2.07 8.62 -5.54
CA MET A 81 0.68 9.06 -5.78
C MET A 81 0.51 9.64 -7.18
N ALA A 82 1.49 10.42 -7.64
CA ALA A 82 1.44 11.01 -8.98
C ALA A 82 1.56 9.96 -10.09
N ALA A 83 2.21 8.83 -9.84
CA ALA A 83 2.35 7.75 -10.81
C ALA A 83 1.09 6.93 -10.98
N ILE A 84 0.18 6.98 -10.03
CA ILE A 84 -1.08 6.24 -10.06
C ILE A 84 -2.09 6.99 -10.94
N THR A 85 -2.61 6.32 -11.97
CA THR A 85 -3.59 6.91 -12.89
C THR A 85 -5.02 6.61 -12.50
N GLY A 86 -5.26 5.59 -11.68
CA GLY A 86 -6.58 5.24 -11.21
C GLY A 86 -6.52 4.28 -10.04
N VAL A 87 -7.53 4.36 -9.17
CA VAL A 87 -7.68 3.45 -8.04
C VAL A 87 -8.95 2.64 -8.25
N THR A 88 -8.79 1.33 -8.43
CA THR A 88 -9.91 0.41 -8.60
C THR A 88 -10.51 0.02 -7.26
N LEU A 89 -9.64 -0.18 -6.27
CA LEU A 89 -10.04 -0.60 -4.93
C LEU A 89 -9.01 -0.09 -3.94
N MET A 90 -9.47 0.43 -2.81
CA MET A 90 -8.64 0.76 -1.66
C MET A 90 -9.45 0.52 -0.42
N GLN A 91 -9.20 -0.59 0.26
CA GLN A 91 -9.96 -0.98 1.45
C GLN A 91 -9.07 -1.66 2.48
N HIS A 92 -9.55 -1.68 3.72
CA HIS A 92 -8.92 -2.41 4.81
C HIS A 92 -9.71 -3.68 5.11
N PHE A 93 -8.99 -4.75 5.42
CA PHE A 93 -9.57 -6.06 5.66
C PHE A 93 -8.98 -6.66 6.93
N GLU A 94 -9.79 -7.46 7.60
CA GLU A 94 -9.29 -8.31 8.68
C GLU A 94 -9.30 -9.76 8.22
N THR A 95 -8.37 -10.56 8.73
CA THR A 95 -8.34 -11.98 8.43
C THR A 95 -9.43 -12.69 9.24
N GLN A 96 -10.29 -13.44 8.57
CA GLN A 96 -11.26 -14.29 9.25
C GLN A 96 -10.66 -15.64 9.59
N ASP A 97 -10.04 -16.28 8.62
CA ASP A 97 -9.46 -17.61 8.77
C ASP A 97 -8.16 -17.73 7.97
N THR A 98 -7.23 -18.51 8.51
CA THR A 98 -5.98 -18.85 7.84
C THR A 98 -5.73 -20.33 8.03
N ILE A 99 -5.31 -21.02 6.98
CA ILE A 99 -4.93 -22.43 7.05
C ILE A 99 -3.48 -22.63 6.65
#